data_05613808362117363aac89955e884ac1
#
_entry.id   05613808362117363aac89955e884ac1
#
_cell.length_a   1.000
_cell.length_b   1.000
_cell.length_c   1.000
_cell.angle_alpha   90.00
_cell.angle_beta   90.00
_cell.angle_gamma   90.00
#
_symmetry.space_group_name_H-M   'P 1'
#
loop_
_entity.id
_entity.type
_entity.pdbx_description
1 polymer ?
#
loop_
_entity_poly.entity_id
_entity_poly.type
_entity_poly.pdbx_seq_one_letter_code
_entity_poly.pdbx_strand_id
1 'polypeptide(L)'
;MQGAVLPKAQEMPVPKISTIKNVLSIGIFLAVVCYSAIYANNTFPISEGWNVNYVELIWHGKVPYRDFYYYLPPLNLLVDAVLWKLSFGSLLLYRLWWLLQRAAIFTLLFRLISRYINVVSTFVACLFSVMLCASSVYDLLGDYNQTVALLSILLLYCVIGFQEADTSKQRYTKIFGAGFMLGLVFLNKQTIFLASGIVYFAALAFYCIRKKDARFGWYCLFVVAGAVIPLAVAAAYLLVNGAFFPFVEQV
;
A
#
# COMPACT_ATOMS: atom_id res chain seq x y z
N MET A 1 39.36 -55.89 -20.09
CA MET A 1 38.38 -54.89 -20.51
C MET A 1 37.97 -54.09 -19.25
N GLN A 2 38.56 -52.92 -19.09
CA GLN A 2 38.19 -51.99 -17.96
C GLN A 2 36.95 -51.23 -18.36
N GLY A 3 35.84 -51.44 -17.61
CA GLY A 3 34.60 -50.69 -17.84
C GLY A 3 34.80 -49.23 -17.48
N ALA A 4 34.61 -48.33 -18.45
CA ALA A 4 34.61 -46.90 -18.25
C ALA A 4 33.39 -46.54 -17.35
N VAL A 5 33.64 -46.10 -16.11
CA VAL A 5 32.63 -45.51 -15.23
C VAL A 5 32.29 -44.14 -15.77
N LEU A 6 31.07 -44.00 -16.31
CA LEU A 6 30.56 -42.70 -16.74
C LEU A 6 30.49 -41.74 -15.55
N PRO A 7 30.92 -40.49 -15.65
CA PRO A 7 30.82 -39.51 -14.58
C PRO A 7 29.34 -39.31 -14.24
N LYS A 8 28.98 -39.44 -12.94
CA LYS A 8 27.64 -39.09 -12.42
C LYS A 8 27.35 -37.64 -12.86
N ALA A 9 26.23 -37.48 -13.56
CA ALA A 9 25.70 -36.16 -13.87
C ALA A 9 25.55 -35.39 -12.54
N GLN A 10 26.17 -34.24 -12.47
CA GLN A 10 26.12 -33.34 -11.32
C GLN A 10 24.67 -32.83 -11.23
N GLU A 11 23.90 -33.38 -10.29
CA GLU A 11 22.53 -32.90 -10.03
C GLU A 11 22.60 -31.43 -9.64
N MET A 12 22.13 -30.55 -10.53
CA MET A 12 22.00 -29.14 -10.19
C MET A 12 21.06 -28.98 -8.99
N PRO A 13 21.46 -28.26 -7.94
CA PRO A 13 20.63 -28.11 -6.75
C PRO A 13 19.32 -27.44 -7.13
N VAL A 14 18.20 -28.13 -6.89
CA VAL A 14 16.84 -27.58 -7.09
C VAL A 14 16.69 -26.36 -6.18
N PRO A 15 16.45 -25.17 -6.74
CA PRO A 15 16.35 -23.95 -5.94
C PRO A 15 15.20 -24.07 -4.93
N LYS A 16 15.43 -23.68 -3.68
CA LYS A 16 14.39 -23.67 -2.64
C LYS A 16 13.20 -22.81 -3.10
N ILE A 17 11.98 -23.23 -2.80
CA ILE A 17 10.73 -22.52 -3.16
C ILE A 17 10.79 -21.03 -2.75
N SER A 18 11.44 -20.72 -1.62
CA SER A 18 11.66 -19.34 -1.18
C SER A 18 12.51 -18.52 -2.15
N THR A 19 13.53 -19.15 -2.76
CA THR A 19 14.41 -18.48 -3.75
C THR A 19 13.63 -18.18 -5.02
N ILE A 20 12.86 -19.15 -5.53
CA ILE A 20 11.99 -18.98 -6.71
C ILE A 20 11.00 -17.82 -6.46
N LYS A 21 10.35 -17.80 -5.30
CA LYS A 21 9.41 -16.75 -4.92
C LYS A 21 10.04 -15.37 -4.89
N ASN A 22 11.27 -15.25 -4.39
CA ASN A 22 11.99 -13.99 -4.35
C ASN A 22 12.38 -13.52 -5.77
N VAL A 23 12.89 -14.41 -6.62
CA VAL A 23 13.23 -14.10 -8.01
C VAL A 23 11.99 -13.64 -8.77
N LEU A 24 10.87 -14.34 -8.66
CA LEU A 24 9.62 -13.97 -9.31
C LEU A 24 9.05 -12.66 -8.76
N SER A 25 9.22 -12.37 -7.45
CA SER A 25 8.84 -11.07 -6.87
C SER A 25 9.61 -9.91 -7.51
N ILE A 26 10.91 -10.08 -7.71
CA ILE A 26 11.75 -9.10 -8.41
C ILE A 26 11.31 -8.99 -9.87
N GLY A 27 11.02 -10.12 -10.53
CA GLY A 27 10.50 -10.13 -11.89
C GLY A 27 9.21 -9.34 -12.06
N ILE A 28 8.24 -9.49 -11.14
CA ILE A 28 7.01 -8.70 -11.14
C ILE A 28 7.31 -7.22 -10.94
N PHE A 29 8.15 -6.89 -9.95
CA PHE A 29 8.51 -5.49 -9.69
C PHE A 29 9.08 -4.82 -10.94
N LEU A 30 10.06 -5.45 -11.57
CA LEU A 30 10.69 -4.92 -12.78
C LEU A 30 9.70 -4.88 -13.98
N ALA A 31 8.87 -5.90 -14.15
CA ALA A 31 7.86 -5.91 -15.20
C ALA A 31 6.88 -4.76 -15.06
N VAL A 32 6.40 -4.48 -13.84
CA VAL A 32 5.50 -3.34 -13.57
C VAL A 32 6.19 -2.02 -13.84
N VAL A 33 7.43 -1.84 -13.37
CA VAL A 33 8.20 -0.61 -13.61
C VAL A 33 8.41 -0.41 -15.12
N CYS A 34 8.92 -1.40 -15.83
CA CYS A 34 9.20 -1.28 -17.26
C CYS A 34 7.92 -1.03 -18.08
N TYR A 35 6.86 -1.80 -17.79
CA TYR A 35 5.60 -1.65 -18.52
C TYR A 35 4.94 -0.28 -18.24
N SER A 36 4.89 0.16 -17.00
CA SER A 36 4.32 1.46 -16.64
C SER A 36 5.19 2.63 -17.14
N ALA A 37 6.51 2.47 -17.22
CA ALA A 37 7.41 3.49 -17.75
C ALA A 37 7.17 3.79 -19.24
N ILE A 38 6.73 2.81 -20.03
CA ILE A 38 6.37 3.02 -21.45
C ILE A 38 5.23 4.05 -21.56
N TYR A 39 4.31 4.05 -20.63
CA TYR A 39 3.16 4.96 -20.60
C TYR A 39 3.38 6.22 -19.78
N ALA A 40 4.50 6.35 -19.07
CA ALA A 40 4.77 7.47 -18.18
C ALA A 40 4.74 8.85 -18.86
N ASN A 41 5.04 8.92 -20.14
CA ASN A 41 4.97 10.14 -20.95
C ASN A 41 3.63 10.35 -21.66
N ASN A 42 2.75 9.33 -21.70
CA ASN A 42 1.51 9.32 -22.45
C ASN A 42 0.25 9.43 -21.58
N THR A 43 0.40 9.73 -20.30
CA THR A 43 -0.73 9.82 -19.37
C THR A 43 -1.61 11.02 -19.65
N PHE A 44 -2.93 10.80 -19.61
CA PHE A 44 -3.92 11.86 -19.77
C PHE A 44 -4.05 12.65 -18.48
N PRO A 45 -3.85 13.98 -18.49
CA PRO A 45 -3.46 14.74 -17.30
C PRO A 45 -4.61 15.22 -16.39
N ILE A 46 -5.87 14.79 -16.54
CA ILE A 46 -6.98 15.44 -15.82
C ILE A 46 -6.80 15.38 -14.30
N SER A 47 -6.68 14.20 -13.70
CA SER A 47 -6.52 14.09 -12.24
C SER A 47 -5.10 14.40 -11.78
N GLU A 48 -4.10 14.07 -12.59
CA GLU A 48 -2.71 14.42 -12.33
C GLU A 48 -2.52 15.94 -12.34
N GLY A 49 -3.15 16.65 -13.29
CA GLY A 49 -3.12 18.11 -13.35
C GLY A 49 -3.72 18.76 -12.10
N TRP A 50 -4.79 18.20 -11.55
CA TRP A 50 -5.35 18.69 -10.30
C TRP A 50 -4.40 18.46 -9.12
N ASN A 51 -3.83 17.26 -9.00
CA ASN A 51 -2.88 16.95 -7.94
C ASN A 51 -1.63 17.82 -8.02
N VAL A 52 -1.06 18.00 -9.22
CA VAL A 52 0.09 18.90 -9.43
C VAL A 52 -0.25 20.33 -9.06
N ASN A 53 -1.42 20.85 -9.44
CA ASN A 53 -1.85 22.19 -9.05
C ASN A 53 -1.93 22.36 -7.53
N TYR A 54 -2.49 21.38 -6.81
CA TYR A 54 -2.57 21.45 -5.35
C TYR A 54 -1.20 21.38 -4.68
N VAL A 55 -0.29 20.52 -5.16
CA VAL A 55 1.06 20.43 -4.58
C VAL A 55 1.90 21.67 -4.89
N GLU A 56 1.70 22.30 -6.03
CA GLU A 56 2.29 23.61 -6.37
C GLU A 56 1.81 24.70 -5.41
N LEU A 57 0.52 24.76 -5.10
CA LEU A 57 0.00 25.70 -4.09
C LEU A 57 0.71 25.50 -2.74
N ILE A 58 0.87 24.23 -2.30
CA ILE A 58 1.59 23.91 -1.05
C ILE A 58 3.08 24.30 -1.16
N TRP A 59 3.71 24.09 -2.31
CA TRP A 59 5.09 24.52 -2.54
C TRP A 59 5.28 26.02 -2.37
N HIS A 60 4.27 26.80 -2.78
CA HIS A 60 4.25 28.25 -2.61
C HIS A 60 3.73 28.70 -1.22
N GLY A 61 3.68 27.81 -0.26
CA GLY A 61 3.36 28.10 1.15
C GLY A 61 1.86 28.21 1.44
N LYS A 62 0.98 27.80 0.52
CA LYS A 62 -0.46 27.73 0.79
C LYS A 62 -0.78 26.51 1.63
N VAL A 63 -1.74 26.65 2.53
CA VAL A 63 -2.18 25.59 3.45
C VAL A 63 -3.50 25.00 2.94
N PRO A 64 -3.58 23.67 2.76
CA PRO A 64 -4.83 23.02 2.37
C PRO A 64 -5.97 23.35 3.34
N TYR A 65 -7.18 23.39 2.82
CA TYR A 65 -8.43 23.73 3.50
C TYR A 65 -8.53 25.18 3.96
N ARG A 66 -7.45 25.80 4.41
CA ARG A 66 -7.43 27.22 4.81
C ARG A 66 -7.35 28.17 3.62
N ASP A 67 -6.39 27.92 2.71
CA ASP A 67 -6.05 28.86 1.62
C ASP A 67 -6.64 28.39 0.27
N PHE A 68 -7.05 27.12 0.17
CA PHE A 68 -7.74 26.56 -0.99
C PHE A 68 -8.64 25.40 -0.59
N TYR A 69 -9.69 25.18 -1.38
CA TYR A 69 -10.65 24.10 -1.17
C TYR A 69 -10.04 22.75 -1.54
N TYR A 70 -10.20 21.75 -0.64
CA TYR A 70 -9.79 20.37 -0.91
C TYR A 70 -10.76 19.39 -0.21
N TYR A 71 -11.44 18.53 -0.99
CA TYR A 71 -12.55 17.70 -0.53
C TYR A 71 -12.16 16.30 -0.02
N LEU A 72 -10.88 15.95 -0.08
CA LEU A 72 -10.37 14.66 0.40
C LEU A 72 -9.59 14.84 1.71
N PRO A 73 -9.45 13.78 2.52
CA PRO A 73 -8.56 13.82 3.67
C PRO A 73 -7.10 14.07 3.28
N PRO A 74 -6.26 14.57 4.21
CA PRO A 74 -5.00 15.24 3.86
C PRO A 74 -3.84 14.31 3.46
N LEU A 75 -3.92 13.00 3.74
CA LEU A 75 -2.74 12.12 3.64
C LEU A 75 -2.13 12.12 2.24
N ASN A 76 -2.94 11.85 1.22
CA ASN A 76 -2.41 11.74 -0.14
C ASN A 76 -1.80 13.08 -0.59
N LEU A 77 -2.50 14.17 -0.35
CA LEU A 77 -2.03 15.51 -0.72
C LEU A 77 -0.71 15.89 -0.05
N LEU A 78 -0.55 15.56 1.25
CA LEU A 78 0.68 15.85 1.98
C LEU A 78 1.84 14.95 1.50
N VAL A 79 1.56 13.67 1.22
CA VAL A 79 2.54 12.76 0.60
C VAL A 79 2.96 13.30 -0.77
N ASP A 80 2.01 13.69 -1.60
CA ASP A 80 2.24 14.27 -2.92
C ASP A 80 3.09 15.54 -2.85
N ALA A 81 2.82 16.42 -1.90
CA ALA A 81 3.60 17.64 -1.72
C ALA A 81 5.06 17.35 -1.35
N VAL A 82 5.29 16.34 -0.49
CA VAL A 82 6.65 15.88 -0.16
C VAL A 82 7.33 15.28 -1.40
N LEU A 83 6.65 14.41 -2.13
CA LEU A 83 7.19 13.77 -3.34
C LEU A 83 7.48 14.79 -4.44
N TRP A 84 6.62 15.78 -4.62
CA TRP A 84 6.84 16.89 -5.54
C TRP A 84 8.09 17.68 -5.20
N LYS A 85 8.27 18.01 -3.92
CA LYS A 85 9.46 18.68 -3.43
C LYS A 85 10.73 17.86 -3.65
N LEU A 86 10.69 16.54 -3.38
CA LEU A 86 11.79 15.62 -3.64
C LEU A 86 12.07 15.45 -5.14
N SER A 87 11.10 15.71 -5.98
CA SER A 87 11.23 15.67 -7.44
C SER A 87 11.71 16.99 -8.03
N PHE A 88 12.00 18.01 -7.22
CA PHE A 88 12.43 19.35 -7.65
C PHE A 88 11.50 19.99 -8.69
N GLY A 89 10.19 19.73 -8.59
CA GLY A 89 9.18 20.16 -9.58
C GLY A 89 9.22 19.41 -10.91
N SER A 90 10.02 18.36 -11.03
CA SER A 90 10.05 17.52 -12.24
C SER A 90 8.90 16.54 -12.25
N LEU A 91 7.99 16.67 -13.21
CA LEU A 91 6.85 15.77 -13.40
C LEU A 91 7.29 14.31 -13.65
N LEU A 92 8.40 14.12 -14.37
CA LEU A 92 8.92 12.77 -14.63
C LEU A 92 9.41 12.09 -13.36
N LEU A 93 10.15 12.78 -12.49
CA LEU A 93 10.60 12.24 -11.21
C LEU A 93 9.44 12.00 -10.26
N TYR A 94 8.43 12.89 -10.25
CA TYR A 94 7.21 12.72 -9.47
C TYR A 94 6.45 11.46 -9.92
N ARG A 95 6.28 11.23 -11.21
CA ARG A 95 5.68 10.01 -11.78
C ARG A 95 6.46 8.74 -11.41
N LEU A 96 7.79 8.81 -11.31
CA LEU A 96 8.62 7.68 -10.92
C LEU A 96 8.26 7.15 -9.52
N TRP A 97 7.96 8.04 -8.56
CA TRP A 97 7.51 7.63 -7.22
C TRP A 97 6.22 6.79 -7.28
N TRP A 98 5.28 7.21 -8.12
CA TRP A 98 4.03 6.50 -8.29
C TRP A 98 4.20 5.17 -9.02
N LEU A 99 5.12 5.09 -9.97
CA LEU A 99 5.50 3.83 -10.61
C LEU A 99 6.06 2.83 -9.60
N LEU A 100 6.94 3.29 -8.71
CA LEU A 100 7.52 2.46 -7.66
C LEU A 100 6.45 1.98 -6.67
N GLN A 101 5.49 2.84 -6.32
CA GLN A 101 4.36 2.45 -5.46
C GLN A 101 3.50 1.37 -6.14
N ARG A 102 3.19 1.52 -7.43
CA ARG A 102 2.47 0.50 -8.21
C ARG A 102 3.21 -0.82 -8.25
N ALA A 103 4.51 -0.79 -8.51
CA ALA A 103 5.34 -1.99 -8.49
C ALA A 103 5.35 -2.67 -7.11
N ALA A 104 5.39 -1.90 -6.04
CA ALA A 104 5.26 -2.42 -4.68
C ALA A 104 3.90 -3.09 -4.44
N ILE A 105 2.78 -2.49 -4.89
CA ILE A 105 1.42 -3.05 -4.78
C ILE A 105 1.36 -4.43 -5.43
N PHE A 106 1.74 -4.55 -6.71
CA PHE A 106 1.70 -5.83 -7.42
C PHE A 106 2.65 -6.88 -6.82
N THR A 107 3.82 -6.46 -6.39
CA THR A 107 4.80 -7.35 -5.73
C THR A 107 4.27 -7.88 -4.39
N LEU A 108 3.70 -7.01 -3.57
CA LEU A 108 3.12 -7.41 -2.29
C LEU A 108 1.90 -8.31 -2.50
N LEU A 109 1.04 -8.00 -3.47
CA LEU A 109 -0.11 -8.82 -3.83
C LEU A 109 0.32 -10.21 -4.31
N PHE A 110 1.32 -10.29 -5.20
CA PHE A 110 1.92 -11.56 -5.62
C PHE A 110 2.44 -12.37 -4.42
N ARG A 111 3.21 -11.74 -3.54
CA ARG A 111 3.75 -12.42 -2.34
C ARG A 111 2.66 -12.90 -1.40
N LEU A 112 1.56 -12.18 -1.32
CA LEU A 112 0.42 -12.53 -0.51
C LEU A 112 -0.32 -13.74 -1.09
N ILE A 113 -0.75 -13.65 -2.35
CA ILE A 113 -1.55 -14.69 -3.03
C ILE A 113 -0.74 -15.98 -3.20
N SER A 114 0.55 -15.86 -3.51
CA SER A 114 1.45 -17.04 -3.65
C SER A 114 1.72 -17.79 -2.34
N ARG A 115 1.12 -17.39 -1.20
CA ARG A 115 1.08 -18.20 0.03
C ARG A 115 0.02 -19.29 -0.04
N TYR A 116 -1.04 -19.06 -0.82
CA TYR A 116 -2.24 -19.91 -0.86
C TYR A 116 -2.42 -20.62 -2.21
N ILE A 117 -1.85 -20.06 -3.27
CA ILE A 117 -1.98 -20.54 -4.66
C ILE A 117 -0.58 -20.86 -5.21
N ASN A 118 -0.54 -21.71 -6.24
CA ASN A 118 0.71 -22.06 -6.92
C ASN A 118 1.45 -20.79 -7.40
N VAL A 119 2.76 -20.75 -7.11
CA VAL A 119 3.61 -19.57 -7.35
C VAL A 119 3.65 -19.19 -8.83
N VAL A 120 3.74 -20.16 -9.74
CA VAL A 120 3.81 -19.91 -11.19
C VAL A 120 2.48 -19.37 -11.71
N SER A 121 1.37 -19.99 -11.31
CA SER A 121 0.02 -19.53 -11.69
C SER A 121 -0.24 -18.10 -11.19
N THR A 122 0.17 -17.81 -9.95
CA THR A 122 0.07 -16.46 -9.38
C THR A 122 0.92 -15.46 -10.14
N PHE A 123 2.13 -15.86 -10.55
CA PHE A 123 3.02 -15.00 -11.34
C PHE A 123 2.39 -14.61 -12.68
N VAL A 124 1.88 -15.62 -13.42
CA VAL A 124 1.22 -15.39 -14.72
C VAL A 124 -0.02 -14.50 -14.54
N ALA A 125 -0.85 -14.77 -13.53
CA ALA A 125 -2.04 -13.97 -13.25
C ALA A 125 -1.69 -12.52 -12.90
N CYS A 126 -0.63 -12.30 -12.11
CA CYS A 126 -0.16 -10.95 -11.81
C CYS A 126 0.35 -10.21 -13.05
N LEU A 127 1.15 -10.86 -13.92
CA LEU A 127 1.59 -10.24 -15.16
C LEU A 127 0.42 -9.86 -16.07
N PHE A 128 -0.56 -10.76 -16.21
CA PHE A 128 -1.77 -10.49 -16.98
C PHE A 128 -2.56 -9.31 -16.39
N SER A 129 -2.70 -9.25 -15.06
CA SER A 129 -3.36 -8.13 -14.37
C SER A 129 -2.63 -6.81 -14.60
N VAL A 130 -1.28 -6.81 -14.61
CA VAL A 130 -0.49 -5.61 -14.94
C VAL A 130 -0.81 -5.12 -16.33
N MET A 131 -0.86 -6.02 -17.31
CA MET A 131 -1.18 -5.66 -18.70
C MET A 131 -2.59 -5.08 -18.83
N LEU A 132 -3.57 -5.65 -18.14
CA LEU A 132 -4.94 -5.14 -18.14
C LEU A 132 -5.07 -3.78 -17.46
N CYS A 133 -4.45 -3.62 -16.30
CA CYS A 133 -4.54 -2.37 -15.53
C CYS A 133 -3.82 -1.21 -16.19
N ALA A 134 -2.68 -1.43 -16.82
CA ALA A 134 -1.89 -0.37 -17.43
C ALA A 134 -2.32 -0.03 -18.87
N SER A 135 -3.25 -0.78 -19.45
CA SER A 135 -3.79 -0.50 -20.77
C SER A 135 -4.93 0.52 -20.77
N SER A 136 -5.44 0.92 -19.59
CA SER A 136 -6.53 1.88 -19.51
C SER A 136 -6.00 3.31 -19.66
N VAL A 137 -6.61 4.08 -20.56
CA VAL A 137 -6.32 5.50 -20.79
C VAL A 137 -6.57 6.35 -19.52
N TYR A 138 -7.33 5.80 -18.58
CA TYR A 138 -7.71 6.42 -17.31
C TYR A 138 -6.84 5.96 -16.14
N ASP A 139 -5.80 5.18 -16.37
CA ASP A 139 -4.95 4.66 -15.33
C ASP A 139 -3.95 5.73 -14.85
N LEU A 140 -4.43 6.52 -13.93
CA LEU A 140 -3.74 7.67 -13.38
C LEU A 140 -2.65 7.21 -12.42
N LEU A 141 -1.41 7.49 -12.78
CA LEU A 141 -0.30 7.44 -11.82
C LEU A 141 -0.53 8.57 -10.79
N GLY A 142 -0.47 8.22 -9.51
CA GLY A 142 -0.58 9.23 -8.45
C GLY A 142 -1.99 9.48 -7.92
N ASP A 143 -2.94 8.61 -8.20
CA ASP A 143 -4.26 8.72 -7.60
C ASP A 143 -4.26 8.22 -6.14
N TYR A 144 -5.02 8.91 -5.27
CA TYR A 144 -5.28 8.51 -3.88
C TYR A 144 -5.82 7.08 -3.76
N ASN A 145 -6.48 6.54 -4.78
CA ASN A 145 -6.90 5.14 -4.82
C ASN A 145 -5.72 4.16 -4.86
N GLN A 146 -4.62 4.52 -5.51
CA GLN A 146 -3.40 3.69 -5.52
C GLN A 146 -2.79 3.63 -4.10
N THR A 147 -2.74 4.76 -3.39
CA THR A 147 -2.28 4.81 -2.00
C THR A 147 -3.19 3.96 -1.09
N VAL A 148 -4.52 4.05 -1.25
CA VAL A 148 -5.48 3.19 -0.52
C VAL A 148 -5.23 1.72 -0.80
N ALA A 149 -4.98 1.33 -2.04
CA ALA A 149 -4.68 -0.06 -2.39
C ALA A 149 -3.43 -0.57 -1.67
N LEU A 150 -2.36 0.22 -1.64
CA LEU A 150 -1.14 -0.12 -0.89
C LEU A 150 -1.42 -0.29 0.60
N LEU A 151 -2.11 0.68 1.22
CA LEU A 151 -2.44 0.65 2.65
C LEU A 151 -3.34 -0.56 2.98
N SER A 152 -4.30 -0.89 2.11
CA SER A 152 -5.19 -2.05 2.28
C SER A 152 -4.42 -3.37 2.22
N ILE A 153 -3.44 -3.49 1.32
CA ILE A 153 -2.57 -4.68 1.26
C ILE A 153 -1.72 -4.78 2.52
N LEU A 154 -1.15 -3.68 3.01
CA LEU A 154 -0.38 -3.67 4.25
C LEU A 154 -1.25 -4.02 5.46
N LEU A 155 -2.51 -3.54 5.50
CA LEU A 155 -3.49 -3.95 6.50
C LEU A 155 -3.72 -5.47 6.47
N LEU A 156 -3.91 -6.07 5.29
CA LEU A 156 -4.04 -7.53 5.13
C LEU A 156 -2.80 -8.28 5.63
N TYR A 157 -1.60 -7.76 5.40
CA TYR A 157 -0.37 -8.33 5.96
C TYR A 157 -0.36 -8.29 7.49
N CYS A 158 -0.90 -7.23 8.11
CA CYS A 158 -1.05 -7.15 9.55
C CYS A 158 -2.07 -8.19 10.06
N VAL A 159 -3.21 -8.35 9.38
CA VAL A 159 -4.24 -9.34 9.73
C VAL A 159 -3.70 -10.77 9.67
N ILE A 160 -3.05 -11.13 8.58
CA ILE A 160 -2.47 -12.46 8.40
C ILE A 160 -1.35 -12.69 9.40
N GLY A 161 -0.45 -11.72 9.56
CA GLY A 161 0.63 -11.80 10.53
C GLY A 161 0.15 -11.89 11.98
N PHE A 162 -1.04 -11.36 12.32
CA PHE A 162 -1.68 -11.58 13.62
C PHE A 162 -2.12 -13.04 13.81
N GLN A 163 -2.69 -13.64 12.76
CA GLN A 163 -3.13 -15.05 12.82
C GLN A 163 -1.94 -16.02 12.88
N GLU A 164 -0.83 -15.69 12.22
CA GLU A 164 0.41 -16.48 12.15
C GLU A 164 1.34 -16.23 13.36
N ALA A 165 1.02 -15.28 14.25
CA ALA A 165 1.90 -14.90 15.34
C ALA A 165 1.97 -15.96 16.45
N ASP A 166 3.20 -16.39 16.77
CA ASP A 166 3.47 -17.40 17.81
C ASP A 166 3.45 -16.78 19.22
N THR A 167 3.85 -15.54 19.37
CA THR A 167 3.94 -14.85 20.66
C THR A 167 2.90 -13.75 20.84
N SER A 168 2.51 -13.50 22.09
CA SER A 168 1.60 -12.37 22.40
C SER A 168 2.18 -11.02 21.96
N LYS A 169 3.49 -10.81 22.12
CA LYS A 169 4.15 -9.57 21.66
C LYS A 169 3.98 -9.36 20.15
N GLN A 170 4.21 -10.39 19.35
CA GLN A 170 4.01 -10.32 17.89
C GLN A 170 2.54 -10.01 17.55
N ARG A 171 1.57 -10.63 18.24
CA ARG A 171 0.14 -10.36 18.03
C ARG A 171 -0.19 -8.89 18.30
N TYR A 172 0.23 -8.36 19.44
CA TYR A 172 -0.02 -6.95 19.77
C TYR A 172 0.64 -5.99 18.79
N THR A 173 1.87 -6.28 18.33
CA THR A 173 2.53 -5.47 17.30
C THR A 173 1.75 -5.48 15.99
N LYS A 174 1.23 -6.64 15.56
CA LYS A 174 0.44 -6.74 14.32
C LYS A 174 -0.91 -6.03 14.41
N ILE A 175 -1.59 -6.14 15.55
CA ILE A 175 -2.85 -5.44 15.80
C ILE A 175 -2.65 -3.92 15.84
N PHE A 176 -1.61 -3.47 16.52
CA PHE A 176 -1.24 -2.06 16.55
C PHE A 176 -0.93 -1.54 15.14
N GLY A 177 -0.15 -2.31 14.36
CA GLY A 177 0.14 -2.01 12.96
C GLY A 177 -1.12 -1.95 12.10
N ALA A 178 -2.09 -2.86 12.32
CA ALA A 178 -3.38 -2.81 11.63
C ALA A 178 -4.17 -1.54 11.98
N GLY A 179 -4.19 -1.14 13.25
CA GLY A 179 -4.78 0.13 13.68
C GLY A 179 -4.12 1.33 13.00
N PHE A 180 -2.79 1.35 12.98
CA PHE A 180 -2.02 2.41 12.31
C PHE A 180 -2.38 2.50 10.81
N MET A 181 -2.48 1.35 10.11
CA MET A 181 -2.90 1.32 8.70
C MET A 181 -4.35 1.81 8.53
N LEU A 182 -5.27 1.43 9.42
CA LEU A 182 -6.65 1.93 9.40
C LEU A 182 -6.69 3.46 9.58
N GLY A 183 -5.91 4.02 10.48
CA GLY A 183 -5.79 5.47 10.66
C GLY A 183 -5.28 6.18 9.40
N LEU A 184 -4.28 5.60 8.71
CA LEU A 184 -3.80 6.11 7.43
C LEU A 184 -4.85 5.98 6.32
N VAL A 185 -5.60 4.87 6.27
CA VAL A 185 -6.71 4.70 5.31
C VAL A 185 -7.78 5.76 5.54
N PHE A 186 -8.14 6.07 6.80
CA PHE A 186 -9.07 7.15 7.12
C PHE A 186 -8.59 8.50 6.57
N LEU A 187 -7.33 8.83 6.82
CA LEU A 187 -6.71 10.08 6.35
C LEU A 187 -6.51 10.14 4.83
N ASN A 188 -6.77 9.05 4.12
CA ASN A 188 -6.71 9.00 2.66
C ASN A 188 -8.10 8.92 2.02
N LYS A 189 -8.97 8.01 2.51
CA LYS A 189 -10.33 7.81 1.97
C LYS A 189 -11.27 7.21 3.01
N GLN A 190 -12.16 8.02 3.54
CA GLN A 190 -13.08 7.66 4.62
C GLN A 190 -14.02 6.50 4.28
N THR A 191 -14.52 6.43 3.02
CA THR A 191 -15.42 5.36 2.58
C THR A 191 -14.74 3.99 2.63
N ILE A 192 -13.47 3.90 2.24
CA ILE A 192 -12.68 2.66 2.31
C ILE A 192 -12.31 2.33 3.75
N PHE A 193 -12.02 3.35 4.58
CA PHE A 193 -11.80 3.14 6.02
C PHE A 193 -13.02 2.46 6.66
N LEU A 194 -14.23 2.94 6.38
CA LEU A 194 -15.45 2.39 6.98
C LEU A 194 -15.63 0.91 6.58
N ALA A 195 -15.51 0.60 5.29
CA ALA A 195 -15.60 -0.75 4.78
C ALA A 195 -14.51 -1.67 5.35
N SER A 196 -13.25 -1.22 5.33
CA SER A 196 -12.11 -1.98 5.85
C SER A 196 -12.19 -2.18 7.35
N GLY A 197 -12.66 -1.17 8.09
CA GLY A 197 -12.87 -1.24 9.54
C GLY A 197 -13.91 -2.27 9.90
N ILE A 198 -15.09 -2.25 9.25
CA ILE A 198 -16.14 -3.24 9.49
C ILE A 198 -15.61 -4.66 9.24
N VAL A 199 -14.98 -4.90 8.10
CA VAL A 199 -14.43 -6.22 7.75
C VAL A 199 -13.34 -6.64 8.74
N TYR A 200 -12.46 -5.71 9.13
CA TYR A 200 -11.39 -5.99 10.09
C TYR A 200 -11.94 -6.39 11.47
N PHE A 201 -12.86 -5.61 12.03
CA PHE A 201 -13.42 -5.89 13.35
C PHE A 201 -14.30 -7.15 13.34
N ALA A 202 -15.04 -7.41 12.26
CA ALA A 202 -15.77 -8.67 12.09
C ALA A 202 -14.82 -9.88 12.06
N ALA A 203 -13.72 -9.79 11.32
CA ALA A 203 -12.70 -10.85 11.27
C ALA A 203 -12.01 -11.06 12.62
N LEU A 204 -11.70 -9.99 13.34
CA LEU A 204 -11.12 -10.05 14.68
C LEU A 204 -12.08 -10.69 15.69
N ALA A 205 -13.35 -10.30 15.68
CA ALA A 205 -14.39 -10.88 16.52
C ALA A 205 -14.57 -12.37 16.23
N PHE A 206 -14.68 -12.73 14.94
CA PHE A 206 -14.78 -14.13 14.52
C PHE A 206 -13.57 -14.97 14.99
N TYR A 207 -12.36 -14.44 14.85
CA TYR A 207 -11.14 -15.09 15.35
C TYR A 207 -11.22 -15.34 16.85
N CYS A 208 -11.58 -14.31 17.64
CA CYS A 208 -11.66 -14.41 19.10
C CYS A 208 -12.74 -15.43 19.54
N ILE A 209 -13.91 -15.43 18.90
CA ILE A 209 -14.97 -16.40 19.15
C ILE A 209 -14.49 -17.82 18.85
N ARG A 210 -13.91 -18.04 17.67
CA ARG A 210 -13.46 -19.37 17.24
C ARG A 210 -12.33 -19.92 18.11
N LYS A 211 -11.42 -19.06 18.57
CA LYS A 211 -10.28 -19.44 19.41
C LYS A 211 -10.59 -19.35 20.89
N LYS A 212 -11.82 -18.95 21.29
CA LYS A 212 -12.21 -18.68 22.69
C LYS A 212 -11.22 -17.72 23.39
N ASP A 213 -10.73 -16.72 22.66
CA ASP A 213 -9.76 -15.75 23.16
C ASP A 213 -10.51 -14.57 23.80
N ALA A 214 -10.45 -14.47 25.13
CA ALA A 214 -11.13 -13.41 25.89
C ALA A 214 -10.51 -12.01 25.72
N ARG A 215 -9.38 -11.89 24.98
CA ARG A 215 -8.62 -10.62 24.85
C ARG A 215 -9.15 -9.68 23.77
N PHE A 216 -10.36 -9.90 23.24
CA PHE A 216 -10.96 -9.06 22.21
C PHE A 216 -10.92 -7.56 22.56
N GLY A 217 -11.30 -7.20 23.78
CA GLY A 217 -11.27 -5.80 24.25
C GLY A 217 -9.86 -5.20 24.22
N TRP A 218 -8.84 -5.94 24.65
CA TRP A 218 -7.44 -5.51 24.56
C TRP A 218 -7.01 -5.33 23.11
N TYR A 219 -7.40 -6.22 22.21
CA TYR A 219 -7.10 -6.08 20.81
C TYR A 219 -7.73 -4.82 20.20
N CYS A 220 -9.00 -4.53 20.53
CA CYS A 220 -9.65 -3.29 20.11
C CYS A 220 -8.90 -2.06 20.62
N LEU A 221 -8.45 -2.06 21.88
CA LEU A 221 -7.66 -0.96 22.45
C LEU A 221 -6.36 -0.72 21.68
N PHE A 222 -5.62 -1.79 21.33
CA PHE A 222 -4.39 -1.66 20.56
C PHE A 222 -4.64 -1.20 19.11
N VAL A 223 -5.76 -1.59 18.48
CA VAL A 223 -6.18 -1.03 17.18
C VAL A 223 -6.42 0.47 17.30
N VAL A 224 -7.18 0.90 18.29
CA VAL A 224 -7.46 2.33 18.52
C VAL A 224 -6.16 3.09 18.79
N ALA A 225 -5.29 2.57 19.66
CA ALA A 225 -4.00 3.18 19.96
C ALA A 225 -3.12 3.34 18.70
N GLY A 226 -3.11 2.34 17.81
CA GLY A 226 -2.41 2.43 16.53
C GLY A 226 -3.01 3.49 15.62
N ALA A 227 -4.34 3.55 15.50
CA ALA A 227 -5.03 4.51 14.63
C ALA A 227 -4.90 5.96 15.10
N VAL A 228 -4.85 6.18 16.42
CA VAL A 228 -4.71 7.53 16.99
C VAL A 228 -3.42 8.23 16.55
N ILE A 229 -2.32 7.49 16.33
CA ILE A 229 -1.04 8.11 15.98
C ILE A 229 -1.11 8.92 14.68
N PRO A 230 -1.47 8.35 13.52
CA PRO A 230 -1.55 9.13 12.28
C PRO A 230 -2.63 10.21 12.37
N LEU A 231 -3.75 9.96 13.05
CA LEU A 231 -4.81 10.95 13.26
C LEU A 231 -4.32 12.13 14.09
N ALA A 232 -3.58 11.88 15.17
CA ALA A 232 -3.03 12.94 16.02
C ALA A 232 -1.98 13.77 15.27
N VAL A 233 -1.13 13.14 14.45
CA VAL A 233 -0.15 13.84 13.61
C VAL A 233 -0.85 14.76 12.60
N ALA A 234 -1.88 14.25 11.92
CA ALA A 234 -2.67 15.06 10.97
C ALA A 234 -3.43 16.19 11.68
N ALA A 235 -4.05 15.93 12.81
CA ALA A 235 -4.75 16.93 13.59
C ALA A 235 -3.79 18.02 14.10
N ALA A 236 -2.61 17.64 14.59
CA ALA A 236 -1.58 18.60 15.00
C ALA A 236 -1.14 19.50 13.84
N TYR A 237 -0.90 18.91 12.66
CA TYR A 237 -0.57 19.69 11.46
C TYR A 237 -1.67 20.69 11.11
N LEU A 238 -2.93 20.27 11.10
CA LEU A 238 -4.07 21.10 10.76
C LEU A 238 -4.29 22.22 11.81
N LEU A 239 -4.12 21.91 13.09
CA LEU A 239 -4.25 22.89 14.18
C LEU A 239 -3.17 23.97 14.12
N VAL A 240 -1.91 23.56 13.98
CA VAL A 240 -0.76 24.51 13.89
C VAL A 240 -0.89 25.44 12.70
N ASN A 241 -1.47 24.96 11.59
CA ASN A 241 -1.66 25.75 10.38
C ASN A 241 -3.02 26.49 10.32
N GLY A 242 -3.86 26.42 11.36
CA GLY A 242 -5.18 27.05 11.38
C GLY A 242 -6.17 26.47 10.37
N ALA A 243 -5.95 25.23 9.95
CA ALA A 243 -6.74 24.54 8.91
C ALA A 243 -7.74 23.52 9.47
N PHE A 244 -7.78 23.30 10.79
CA PHE A 244 -8.58 22.23 11.38
C PHE A 244 -10.09 22.42 11.21
N PHE A 245 -10.62 23.59 11.52
CA PHE A 245 -12.04 23.86 11.33
C PHE A 245 -12.45 23.87 9.85
N PRO A 246 -11.71 24.56 8.96
CA PRO A 246 -11.98 24.45 7.52
C PRO A 246 -11.93 23.00 6.99
N PHE A 247 -11.03 22.17 7.51
CA PHE A 247 -10.99 20.73 7.15
C PHE A 247 -12.30 20.03 7.55
N VAL A 248 -12.80 20.22 8.77
CA VAL A 248 -14.05 19.59 9.25
C VAL A 248 -15.26 20.04 8.43
N GLU A 249 -15.25 21.27 7.91
CA GLU A 249 -16.35 21.81 7.08
C GLU A 249 -16.30 21.29 5.63
N GLN A 250 -15.11 20.94 5.12
CA GLN A 250 -14.92 20.54 3.71
C GLN A 250 -14.95 19.04 3.49
N VAL A 251 -14.64 18.22 4.50
CA VAL A 251 -14.42 16.77 4.42
C VAL A 251 -15.38 15.99 5.33
#